data_aba198dcab7073154a9f2a279250517f
#
_entry.id   aba198dcab7073154a9f2a279250517f
#
_cell.length_a   1.000
_cell.length_b   1.000
_cell.length_c   1.000
_cell.angle_alpha   90.00
_cell.angle_beta   90.00
_cell.angle_gamma   90.00
#
_symmetry.space_group_name_H-M   'P 1'
#
loop_
_entity.id
_entity.type
_entity.pdbx_description
1 polymer ?
#
loop_
_entity_poly.entity_id
_entity_poly.type
_entity_poly.pdbx_seq_one_letter_code
_entity_poly.pdbx_strand_id
1 'polypeptide(L)'
;MRRFFSLLVCLFVGCYALMASTPRRIVSLAPSLTRSLYYLDAADRIVGCTSYCMAAGRKGVTVIASAVKASPEAIVALKPDLIIATSLTRQSDLETLRKLGLEVVTYRSGTTLDEICDQFVDLGKRVGKVAEATKLAEASKVVAEDLRQRMSAQGLTGRTILMQLGDDPLYGVTGGSYMGEMITRLGCINICEDLGQGTLSREYVLRSDPDYIFIIGMGEDRQPMIKRWQSFSDLKAVRLDHLYELEANEVSQPTPITYVLALRKMARNLGLKE
;
A
#
# COMPACT_ATOMS: atom_id res chain seq x y z
N MET A 1 -60.80 38.28 -37.68
CA MET A 1 -60.36 36.95 -37.11
C MET A 1 -58.85 36.80 -37.32
N ARG A 2 -58.09 37.13 -36.30
CA ARG A 2 -56.61 37.05 -36.35
C ARG A 2 -56.19 35.81 -35.53
N ARG A 3 -55.61 34.82 -36.20
CA ARG A 3 -55.09 33.62 -35.58
C ARG A 3 -53.65 33.92 -35.03
N PHE A 4 -53.50 33.91 -33.72
CA PHE A 4 -52.18 33.92 -33.05
C PHE A 4 -51.60 32.54 -33.14
N PHE A 5 -50.49 32.42 -33.84
CA PHE A 5 -49.59 31.22 -33.82
C PHE A 5 -48.64 31.42 -32.70
N SER A 6 -48.82 30.70 -31.57
CA SER A 6 -47.83 30.61 -30.46
C SER A 6 -46.80 29.61 -30.86
N LEU A 7 -45.58 30.11 -31.11
CA LEU A 7 -44.38 29.29 -31.29
C LEU A 7 -43.90 28.88 -29.90
N LEU A 8 -44.10 27.59 -29.53
CA LEU A 8 -43.53 26.97 -28.33
C LEU A 8 -42.10 26.56 -28.65
N VAL A 9 -41.14 27.42 -28.29
CA VAL A 9 -39.73 27.08 -28.35
C VAL A 9 -39.41 26.22 -27.14
N CYS A 10 -39.33 24.88 -27.33
CA CYS A 10 -38.78 23.97 -26.34
C CYS A 10 -37.26 24.19 -26.23
N LEU A 11 -36.83 24.90 -25.20
CA LEU A 11 -35.45 24.96 -24.78
C LEU A 11 -35.06 23.56 -24.25
N PHE A 12 -34.46 22.73 -25.09
CA PHE A 12 -33.67 21.57 -24.63
C PHE A 12 -32.39 22.09 -24.00
N VAL A 13 -32.44 22.39 -22.71
CA VAL A 13 -31.24 22.56 -21.91
C VAL A 13 -30.69 21.16 -21.72
N GLY A 14 -29.84 20.76 -22.66
CA GLY A 14 -29.05 19.55 -22.53
C GLY A 14 -28.15 19.68 -21.29
N CYS A 15 -28.53 19.03 -20.22
CA CYS A 15 -27.67 18.81 -19.06
C CYS A 15 -26.52 17.90 -19.53
N TYR A 16 -25.48 18.49 -20.15
CA TYR A 16 -24.19 17.83 -20.31
C TYR A 16 -23.63 17.72 -18.92
N ALA A 17 -23.98 16.63 -18.21
CA ALA A 17 -23.14 16.18 -17.12
C ALA A 17 -21.71 16.09 -17.69
N LEU A 18 -20.82 16.97 -17.24
CA LEU A 18 -19.38 16.82 -17.48
C LEU A 18 -19.01 15.46 -16.92
N MET A 19 -19.10 14.43 -17.74
CA MET A 19 -18.45 13.17 -17.45
C MET A 19 -16.96 13.48 -17.49
N ALA A 20 -16.34 13.62 -16.31
CA ALA A 20 -14.90 13.74 -16.21
C ALA A 20 -14.32 12.61 -17.06
N SER A 21 -13.61 12.97 -18.12
CA SER A 21 -13.07 11.97 -19.05
C SER A 21 -12.09 11.10 -18.27
N THR A 22 -12.25 9.79 -18.39
CA THR A 22 -11.36 8.82 -17.74
C THR A 22 -9.90 9.13 -18.15
N PRO A 23 -8.98 9.30 -17.18
CA PRO A 23 -7.59 9.62 -17.46
C PRO A 23 -6.95 8.61 -18.40
N ARG A 24 -6.22 9.08 -19.40
CA ARG A 24 -5.50 8.27 -20.39
C ARG A 24 -4.00 8.31 -20.24
N ARG A 25 -3.46 9.32 -19.55
CA ARG A 25 -2.04 9.56 -19.35
C ARG A 25 -1.75 9.79 -17.87
N ILE A 26 -1.42 8.71 -17.18
CA ILE A 26 -1.23 8.73 -15.72
C ILE A 26 0.24 8.75 -15.39
N VAL A 27 0.64 9.68 -14.52
CA VAL A 27 1.94 9.65 -13.84
C VAL A 27 1.72 9.13 -12.41
N SER A 28 2.42 8.05 -12.06
CA SER A 28 2.33 7.43 -10.74
C SER A 28 3.62 7.64 -9.96
N LEU A 29 3.53 8.39 -8.86
CA LEU A 29 4.67 8.75 -8.01
C LEU A 29 4.84 7.83 -6.79
N ALA A 30 4.15 6.68 -6.77
CA ALA A 30 4.28 5.71 -5.69
C ALA A 30 4.14 4.26 -6.19
N PRO A 31 4.98 3.33 -5.70
CA PRO A 31 4.93 1.92 -6.10
C PRO A 31 3.58 1.25 -5.79
N SER A 32 2.96 1.52 -4.62
CA SER A 32 1.66 0.97 -4.24
C SER A 32 0.53 1.43 -5.17
N LEU A 33 0.53 2.71 -5.56
CA LEU A 33 -0.46 3.26 -6.52
C LEU A 33 -0.25 2.70 -7.91
N THR A 34 1.01 2.55 -8.35
CA THR A 34 1.33 1.86 -9.61
C THR A 34 0.77 0.44 -9.59
N ARG A 35 1.01 -0.32 -8.53
CA ARG A 35 0.48 -1.68 -8.37
C ARG A 35 -1.04 -1.72 -8.35
N SER A 36 -1.68 -0.75 -7.72
CA SER A 36 -3.15 -0.59 -7.75
C SER A 36 -3.68 -0.42 -9.17
N LEU A 37 -3.00 0.37 -10.02
CA LEU A 37 -3.39 0.51 -11.44
C LEU A 37 -3.27 -0.82 -12.21
N TYR A 38 -2.31 -1.69 -11.89
CA TYR A 38 -2.24 -3.03 -12.48
C TYR A 38 -3.42 -3.89 -12.07
N TYR A 39 -3.81 -3.90 -10.81
CA TYR A 39 -4.99 -4.66 -10.34
C TYR A 39 -6.31 -4.12 -10.89
N LEU A 40 -6.35 -2.83 -11.26
CA LEU A 40 -7.52 -2.18 -11.87
C LEU A 40 -7.53 -2.25 -13.41
N ASP A 41 -6.60 -2.99 -14.02
CA ASP A 41 -6.49 -3.05 -15.48
C ASP A 41 -6.43 -1.64 -16.12
N ALA A 42 -5.62 -0.76 -15.54
CA ALA A 42 -5.38 0.62 -15.99
C ALA A 42 -3.86 0.93 -16.15
N ALA A 43 -3.03 -0.10 -16.11
CA ALA A 43 -1.57 0.04 -16.18
C ALA A 43 -1.09 0.54 -17.55
N ASP A 44 -1.82 0.25 -18.63
CA ASP A 44 -1.54 0.72 -20.00
C ASP A 44 -1.52 2.24 -20.12
N ARG A 45 -2.21 2.95 -19.21
CA ARG A 45 -2.30 4.41 -19.16
C ARG A 45 -1.12 5.07 -18.45
N ILE A 46 -0.23 4.30 -17.80
CA ILE A 46 0.94 4.85 -17.12
C ILE A 46 1.97 5.32 -18.15
N VAL A 47 2.29 6.60 -18.12
CA VAL A 47 3.30 7.25 -18.99
C VAL A 47 4.56 7.65 -18.24
N GLY A 48 4.49 7.74 -16.90
CA GLY A 48 5.64 8.05 -16.05
C GLY A 48 5.49 7.45 -14.65
N CYS A 49 6.62 7.08 -14.05
CA CYS A 49 6.63 6.52 -12.70
C CYS A 49 7.96 6.75 -11.98
N THR A 50 8.06 6.32 -10.71
CA THR A 50 9.32 6.31 -9.97
C THR A 50 10.17 5.10 -10.34
N SER A 51 11.48 5.14 -10.02
CA SER A 51 12.41 4.03 -10.24
C SER A 51 12.05 2.75 -9.46
N TYR A 52 11.24 2.85 -8.41
CA TYR A 52 10.80 1.73 -7.57
C TYR A 52 9.46 1.12 -8.00
N CYS A 53 8.80 1.71 -8.99
CA CYS A 53 7.54 1.18 -9.50
C CYS A 53 7.77 -0.03 -10.41
N MET A 54 6.87 -1.01 -10.34
CA MET A 54 6.92 -2.18 -11.22
C MET A 54 6.76 -1.85 -12.71
N ALA A 55 6.30 -0.65 -13.03
CA ALA A 55 6.23 -0.12 -14.40
C ALA A 55 7.55 0.46 -14.90
N ALA A 56 8.57 0.64 -14.02
CA ALA A 56 9.88 1.12 -14.42
C ALA A 56 10.53 0.15 -15.42
N GLY A 57 11.07 0.68 -16.52
CA GLY A 57 11.64 -0.14 -17.61
C GLY A 57 10.61 -0.66 -18.64
N ARG A 58 9.29 -0.51 -18.42
CA ARG A 58 8.29 -0.84 -19.43
C ARG A 58 8.39 0.14 -20.61
N LYS A 59 8.32 -0.38 -21.86
CA LYS A 59 8.31 0.45 -23.07
C LYS A 59 7.18 1.49 -23.01
N GLY A 60 7.51 2.76 -23.24
CA GLY A 60 6.55 3.87 -23.19
C GLY A 60 6.33 4.47 -21.81
N VAL A 61 7.00 3.98 -20.77
CA VAL A 61 6.97 4.55 -19.41
C VAL A 61 8.32 5.19 -19.11
N THR A 62 8.29 6.45 -18.71
CA THR A 62 9.50 7.21 -18.35
C THR A 62 9.71 7.18 -16.84
N VAL A 63 10.91 6.88 -16.37
CA VAL A 63 11.27 7.06 -14.96
C VAL A 63 11.57 8.55 -14.74
N ILE A 64 10.69 9.23 -13.97
CA ILE A 64 10.70 10.69 -13.78
C ILE A 64 10.93 11.10 -12.33
N ALA A 65 11.06 10.14 -11.44
CA ALA A 65 11.20 10.39 -10.01
C ALA A 65 12.04 9.30 -9.34
N SER A 66 12.72 9.66 -8.25
CA SER A 66 13.19 8.71 -7.24
C SER A 66 12.05 8.37 -6.25
N ALA A 67 12.38 7.76 -5.10
CA ALA A 67 11.38 7.41 -4.08
C ALA A 67 10.58 8.63 -3.57
N VAL A 68 11.23 9.80 -3.40
CA VAL A 68 10.63 10.98 -2.75
C VAL A 68 10.71 12.26 -3.58
N LYS A 69 11.64 12.35 -4.53
CA LYS A 69 11.89 13.54 -5.34
C LYS A 69 11.37 13.32 -6.75
N ALA A 70 10.34 14.06 -7.14
CA ALA A 70 9.86 14.14 -8.51
C ALA A 70 10.60 15.21 -9.30
N SER A 71 10.58 15.11 -10.65
CA SER A 71 11.00 16.17 -11.56
C SER A 71 9.76 16.80 -12.21
N PRO A 72 9.31 17.99 -11.75
CA PRO A 72 8.15 18.65 -12.34
C PRO A 72 8.28 18.88 -13.84
N GLU A 73 9.47 19.25 -14.32
CA GLU A 73 9.74 19.51 -15.73
C GLU A 73 9.56 18.24 -16.59
N ALA A 74 10.10 17.11 -16.11
CA ALA A 74 9.94 15.82 -16.78
C ALA A 74 8.48 15.35 -16.78
N ILE A 75 7.75 15.60 -15.69
CA ILE A 75 6.32 15.27 -15.58
C ILE A 75 5.50 16.09 -16.58
N VAL A 76 5.72 17.41 -16.63
CA VAL A 76 5.02 18.31 -17.58
C VAL A 76 5.25 17.89 -19.03
N ALA A 77 6.48 17.50 -19.37
CA ALA A 77 6.83 17.03 -20.73
C ALA A 77 6.02 15.79 -21.16
N LEU A 78 5.59 14.96 -20.20
CA LEU A 78 4.74 13.79 -20.45
C LEU A 78 3.27 14.15 -20.71
N LYS A 79 2.85 15.40 -20.48
CA LYS A 79 1.47 15.89 -20.64
C LYS A 79 0.45 14.93 -19.98
N PRO A 80 0.59 14.64 -18.68
CA PRO A 80 -0.35 13.77 -17.97
C PRO A 80 -1.70 14.48 -17.79
N ASP A 81 -2.76 13.70 -17.78
CA ASP A 81 -4.11 14.15 -17.40
C ASP A 81 -4.44 13.77 -15.93
N LEU A 82 -3.64 12.92 -15.31
CA LEU A 82 -3.72 12.62 -13.88
C LEU A 82 -2.32 12.31 -13.31
N ILE A 83 -2.02 12.90 -12.17
CA ILE A 83 -0.83 12.56 -11.36
C ILE A 83 -1.33 11.99 -10.03
N ILE A 84 -0.87 10.80 -9.68
CA ILE A 84 -1.16 10.16 -8.39
C ILE A 84 0.11 10.04 -7.56
N ALA A 85 0.03 10.46 -6.29
CA ALA A 85 1.15 10.52 -5.36
C ALA A 85 0.73 10.06 -3.97
N THR A 86 1.69 9.75 -3.11
CA THR A 86 1.45 9.58 -1.68
C THR A 86 2.02 10.75 -0.89
N SER A 87 1.71 10.82 0.41
CA SER A 87 2.28 11.81 1.34
C SER A 87 3.80 11.75 1.48
N LEU A 88 4.44 10.67 0.98
CA LEU A 88 5.91 10.54 0.95
C LEU A 88 6.56 11.38 -0.16
N THR A 89 5.81 11.75 -1.19
CA THR A 89 6.32 12.62 -2.26
C THR A 89 6.47 14.04 -1.72
N ARG A 90 7.57 14.71 -2.07
CA ARG A 90 7.87 16.07 -1.61
C ARG A 90 6.72 17.02 -1.93
N GLN A 91 6.17 17.65 -0.89
CA GLN A 91 5.00 18.52 -1.01
C GLN A 91 5.23 19.71 -1.97
N SER A 92 6.43 20.32 -1.94
CA SER A 92 6.76 21.44 -2.83
C SER A 92 6.72 21.06 -4.32
N ASP A 93 7.09 19.82 -4.66
CA ASP A 93 7.02 19.32 -6.05
C ASP A 93 5.56 19.17 -6.48
N LEU A 94 4.69 18.62 -5.59
CA LEU A 94 3.27 18.47 -5.85
C LEU A 94 2.56 19.83 -5.99
N GLU A 95 2.92 20.81 -5.17
CA GLU A 95 2.39 22.17 -5.26
C GLU A 95 2.78 22.85 -6.56
N THR A 96 4.03 22.66 -6.99
CA THR A 96 4.50 23.17 -8.29
C THR A 96 3.68 22.60 -9.45
N LEU A 97 3.43 21.30 -9.45
CA LEU A 97 2.60 20.64 -10.48
C LEU A 97 1.16 21.18 -10.48
N ARG A 98 0.55 21.40 -9.31
CA ARG A 98 -0.79 22.01 -9.21
C ARG A 98 -0.82 23.45 -9.72
N LYS A 99 0.20 24.26 -9.41
CA LYS A 99 0.33 25.64 -9.93
C LYS A 99 0.46 25.68 -11.45
N LEU A 100 0.99 24.62 -12.06
CA LEU A 100 1.06 24.46 -13.52
C LEU A 100 -0.25 23.92 -14.12
N GLY A 101 -1.32 23.83 -13.35
CA GLY A 101 -2.66 23.41 -13.81
C GLY A 101 -2.85 21.91 -13.99
N LEU A 102 -1.94 21.09 -13.49
CA LEU A 102 -2.05 19.63 -13.57
C LEU A 102 -2.93 19.08 -12.44
N GLU A 103 -3.73 18.06 -12.74
CA GLU A 103 -4.51 17.35 -11.74
C GLU A 103 -3.59 16.44 -10.91
N VAL A 104 -3.45 16.75 -9.61
CA VAL A 104 -2.60 16.00 -8.67
C VAL A 104 -3.43 15.50 -7.50
N VAL A 105 -3.58 14.19 -7.43
CA VAL A 105 -4.24 13.48 -6.32
C VAL A 105 -3.18 12.92 -5.39
N THR A 106 -3.31 13.23 -4.10
CA THR A 106 -2.39 12.74 -3.07
C THR A 106 -3.14 11.87 -2.08
N TYR A 107 -2.67 10.64 -1.89
CA TYR A 107 -3.17 9.70 -0.89
C TYR A 107 -2.27 9.73 0.34
N ARG A 108 -2.86 9.71 1.53
CA ARG A 108 -2.10 9.46 2.76
C ARG A 108 -1.69 8.00 2.80
N SER A 109 -0.64 7.67 3.55
CA SER A 109 -0.34 6.25 3.84
C SER A 109 -1.47 5.69 4.70
N GLY A 110 -2.18 4.70 4.19
CA GLY A 110 -3.20 4.00 4.97
C GLY A 110 -2.54 3.25 6.13
N THR A 111 -3.15 3.26 7.30
CA THR A 111 -2.67 2.58 8.51
C THR A 111 -3.44 1.29 8.78
N THR A 112 -4.57 1.09 8.12
CA THR A 112 -5.43 -0.10 8.23
C THR A 112 -5.80 -0.65 6.85
N LEU A 113 -6.24 -1.92 6.82
CA LEU A 113 -6.79 -2.51 5.60
C LEU A 113 -7.98 -1.70 5.05
N ASP A 114 -8.84 -1.20 5.94
CA ASP A 114 -10.02 -0.44 5.53
C ASP A 114 -9.62 0.86 4.83
N GLU A 115 -8.67 1.62 5.37
CA GLU A 115 -8.16 2.83 4.72
C GLU A 115 -7.47 2.53 3.37
N ILE A 116 -6.74 1.41 3.28
CA ILE A 116 -6.13 0.96 2.02
C ILE A 116 -7.22 0.61 0.99
N CYS A 117 -8.29 -0.07 1.42
CA CYS A 117 -9.43 -0.40 0.57
C CYS A 117 -10.16 0.85 0.07
N ASP A 118 -10.41 1.81 0.96
CA ASP A 118 -11.09 3.07 0.61
C ASP A 118 -10.30 3.87 -0.42
N GLN A 119 -8.98 3.97 -0.25
CA GLN A 119 -8.10 4.63 -1.22
C GLN A 119 -8.05 3.89 -2.56
N PHE A 120 -8.05 2.56 -2.54
CA PHE A 120 -8.09 1.74 -3.74
C PHE A 120 -9.39 1.93 -4.53
N VAL A 121 -10.53 2.03 -3.83
CA VAL A 121 -11.84 2.30 -4.44
C VAL A 121 -11.91 3.74 -4.98
N ASP A 122 -11.36 4.74 -4.27
CA ASP A 122 -11.28 6.12 -4.79
C ASP A 122 -10.43 6.19 -6.06
N LEU A 123 -9.27 5.51 -6.09
CA LEU A 123 -8.46 5.40 -7.31
C LEU A 123 -9.26 4.73 -8.43
N GLY A 124 -10.00 3.67 -8.12
CA GLY A 124 -10.88 2.99 -9.06
C GLY A 124 -11.94 3.92 -9.69
N LYS A 125 -12.56 4.79 -8.89
CA LYS A 125 -13.49 5.83 -9.39
C LYS A 125 -12.80 6.75 -10.38
N ARG A 126 -11.61 7.25 -10.07
CA ARG A 126 -10.86 8.18 -10.92
C ARG A 126 -10.46 7.58 -12.26
N VAL A 127 -10.13 6.30 -12.28
CA VAL A 127 -9.74 5.62 -13.51
C VAL A 127 -10.90 4.86 -14.20
N GLY A 128 -12.14 5.07 -13.76
CA GLY A 128 -13.33 4.46 -14.35
C GLY A 128 -13.45 2.95 -14.12
N LYS A 129 -12.90 2.45 -13.01
CA LYS A 129 -12.87 1.03 -12.62
C LYS A 129 -13.45 0.81 -11.22
N VAL A 130 -14.48 1.58 -10.84
CA VAL A 130 -15.03 1.55 -9.48
C VAL A 130 -15.62 0.19 -9.10
N ALA A 131 -16.32 -0.47 -10.01
CA ALA A 131 -16.95 -1.77 -9.75
C ALA A 131 -15.89 -2.84 -9.46
N GLU A 132 -14.82 -2.88 -10.26
CA GLU A 132 -13.71 -3.79 -10.07
C GLU A 132 -12.96 -3.51 -8.75
N ALA A 133 -12.69 -2.22 -8.47
CA ALA A 133 -12.03 -1.79 -7.24
C ALA A 133 -12.84 -2.20 -6.00
N THR A 134 -14.15 -1.96 -6.00
CA THR A 134 -15.04 -2.34 -4.89
C THR A 134 -15.04 -3.85 -4.69
N LYS A 135 -15.19 -4.63 -5.77
CA LYS A 135 -15.15 -6.10 -5.69
C LYS A 135 -13.85 -6.62 -5.08
N LEU A 136 -12.69 -6.11 -5.52
CA LEU A 136 -11.39 -6.53 -5.00
C LEU A 136 -11.18 -6.10 -3.54
N ALA A 137 -11.61 -4.91 -3.17
CA ALA A 137 -11.53 -4.41 -1.81
C ALA A 137 -12.37 -5.26 -0.85
N GLU A 138 -13.64 -5.52 -1.18
CA GLU A 138 -14.53 -6.35 -0.37
C GLU A 138 -14.02 -7.80 -0.26
N ALA A 139 -13.57 -8.39 -1.36
CA ALA A 139 -12.97 -9.73 -1.33
C ALA A 139 -11.75 -9.79 -0.39
N SER A 140 -10.95 -8.74 -0.35
CA SER A 140 -9.79 -8.66 0.54
C SER A 140 -10.20 -8.55 2.00
N LYS A 141 -11.23 -7.77 2.33
CA LYS A 141 -11.78 -7.69 3.70
C LYS A 141 -12.32 -9.04 4.16
N VAL A 142 -13.06 -9.74 3.32
CA VAL A 142 -13.59 -11.09 3.60
C VAL A 142 -12.46 -12.08 3.90
N VAL A 143 -11.40 -12.07 3.07
CA VAL A 143 -10.23 -12.95 3.29
C VAL A 143 -9.51 -12.63 4.60
N ALA A 144 -9.32 -11.34 4.93
CA ALA A 144 -8.67 -10.94 6.16
C ALA A 144 -9.47 -11.37 7.39
N GLU A 145 -10.80 -11.28 7.35
CA GLU A 145 -11.67 -11.70 8.43
C GLU A 145 -11.70 -13.25 8.57
N ASP A 146 -11.73 -13.99 7.45
CA ASP A 146 -11.62 -15.46 7.49
C ASP A 146 -10.30 -15.90 8.17
N LEU A 147 -9.18 -15.28 7.79
CA LEU A 147 -7.89 -15.58 8.42
C LEU A 147 -7.93 -15.33 9.93
N ARG A 148 -8.49 -14.20 10.37
CA ARG A 148 -8.61 -13.88 11.80
C ARG A 148 -9.43 -14.92 12.55
N GLN A 149 -10.57 -15.33 11.99
CA GLN A 149 -11.45 -16.34 12.60
C GLN A 149 -10.76 -17.70 12.69
N ARG A 150 -10.07 -18.12 11.63
CA ARG A 150 -9.34 -19.40 11.60
C ARG A 150 -8.15 -19.40 12.55
N MET A 151 -7.41 -18.29 12.66
CA MET A 151 -6.34 -18.12 13.67
C MET A 151 -6.90 -18.31 15.09
N SER A 152 -8.03 -17.68 15.39
CA SER A 152 -8.70 -17.81 16.68
C SER A 152 -9.19 -19.25 16.93
N ALA A 153 -9.85 -19.86 15.95
CA ALA A 153 -10.40 -21.22 16.07
C ALA A 153 -9.30 -22.29 16.29
N GLN A 154 -8.08 -22.05 15.77
CA GLN A 154 -6.94 -22.95 15.95
C GLN A 154 -6.05 -22.59 17.15
N GLY A 155 -6.45 -21.62 18.00
CA GLY A 155 -5.71 -21.22 19.20
C GLY A 155 -4.34 -20.57 18.89
N LEU A 156 -4.21 -19.90 17.73
CA LEU A 156 -2.99 -19.28 17.28
C LEU A 156 -2.89 -17.77 17.62
N THR A 157 -3.91 -17.24 18.31
CA THR A 157 -3.92 -15.83 18.77
C THR A 157 -3.07 -15.62 20.01
N GLY A 158 -2.78 -14.34 20.33
CA GLY A 158 -1.99 -13.96 21.52
C GLY A 158 -0.48 -14.21 21.39
N ARG A 159 0.00 -14.65 20.23
CA ARG A 159 1.44 -14.79 19.95
C ARG A 159 2.11 -13.42 19.88
N THR A 160 3.29 -13.30 20.51
CA THR A 160 4.10 -12.07 20.46
C THR A 160 5.00 -12.06 19.24
N ILE A 161 5.00 -10.93 18.52
CA ILE A 161 5.68 -10.80 17.22
C ILE A 161 6.57 -9.56 17.21
N LEU A 162 7.82 -9.72 16.77
CA LEU A 162 8.64 -8.66 16.23
C LEU A 162 8.55 -8.70 14.70
N MET A 163 8.20 -7.59 14.08
CA MET A 163 8.38 -7.39 12.64
C MET A 163 9.50 -6.37 12.41
N GLN A 164 10.63 -6.82 11.88
CA GLN A 164 11.86 -6.03 11.71
C GLN A 164 12.01 -5.49 10.30
N LEU A 165 12.28 -4.19 10.17
CA LEU A 165 12.52 -3.49 8.89
C LEU A 165 13.99 -3.16 8.62
N GLY A 166 14.79 -2.98 9.66
CA GLY A 166 16.19 -2.60 9.57
C GLY A 166 17.00 -3.24 10.70
N ASP A 167 18.32 -3.25 10.58
CA ASP A 167 19.21 -3.91 11.51
C ASP A 167 20.19 -2.95 12.22
N ASP A 168 20.67 -1.95 11.50
CA ASP A 168 21.55 -0.93 12.06
C ASP A 168 21.17 0.48 11.53
N PRO A 169 20.37 1.22 12.30
CA PRO A 169 19.77 0.86 13.58
C PRO A 169 18.70 -0.24 13.46
N LEU A 170 18.55 -1.05 14.51
CA LEU A 170 17.46 -2.03 14.61
C LEU A 170 16.12 -1.28 14.61
N TYR A 171 15.26 -1.61 13.65
CA TYR A 171 13.99 -0.95 13.47
C TYR A 171 12.83 -1.97 13.41
N GLY A 172 11.89 -1.83 14.36
CA GLY A 172 10.66 -2.63 14.43
C GLY A 172 9.43 -1.85 13.94
N VAL A 173 8.48 -2.59 13.42
CA VAL A 173 7.20 -2.03 12.98
C VAL A 173 6.35 -1.66 14.18
N THR A 174 5.93 -0.39 14.28
CA THR A 174 5.06 0.12 15.35
C THR A 174 3.57 -0.07 15.05
N GLY A 175 2.72 0.06 16.07
CA GLY A 175 1.27 -0.09 15.96
C GLY A 175 0.57 0.91 15.03
N GLY A 176 1.10 2.12 14.90
CA GLY A 176 0.53 3.17 14.04
C GLY A 176 0.73 2.96 12.52
N SER A 177 1.01 1.73 12.07
CA SER A 177 1.25 1.40 10.67
C SER A 177 0.38 0.22 10.21
N TYR A 178 0.10 0.13 8.91
CA TYR A 178 -0.63 -1.01 8.35
C TYR A 178 0.10 -2.35 8.55
N MET A 179 1.43 -2.36 8.67
CA MET A 179 2.18 -3.57 8.98
C MET A 179 1.98 -3.98 10.45
N GLY A 180 1.92 -3.03 11.37
CA GLY A 180 1.53 -3.29 12.76
C GLY A 180 0.10 -3.81 12.86
N GLU A 181 -0.81 -3.24 12.10
CA GLU A 181 -2.20 -3.67 12.00
C GLU A 181 -2.32 -5.11 11.46
N MET A 182 -1.45 -5.57 10.55
CA MET A 182 -1.41 -6.97 10.11
C MET A 182 -1.20 -7.94 11.29
N ILE A 183 -0.35 -7.59 12.24
CA ILE A 183 -0.07 -8.41 13.43
C ILE A 183 -1.33 -8.50 14.31
N THR A 184 -1.91 -7.35 14.64
CA THR A 184 -3.08 -7.28 15.52
C THR A 184 -4.34 -7.85 14.85
N ARG A 185 -4.48 -7.72 13.54
CA ARG A 185 -5.58 -8.32 12.77
C ARG A 185 -5.56 -9.85 12.80
N LEU A 186 -4.39 -10.47 12.87
CA LEU A 186 -4.28 -11.92 13.09
C LEU A 186 -4.55 -12.34 14.56
N GLY A 187 -4.86 -11.40 15.44
CA GLY A 187 -5.05 -11.64 16.87
C GLY A 187 -3.74 -11.82 17.63
N CYS A 188 -2.62 -11.41 17.06
CA CYS A 188 -1.30 -11.45 17.67
C CYS A 188 -0.93 -10.12 18.34
N ILE A 189 0.14 -10.13 19.12
CA ILE A 189 0.64 -8.99 19.89
C ILE A 189 1.91 -8.47 19.22
N ASN A 190 1.90 -7.22 18.80
CA ASN A 190 3.10 -6.55 18.32
C ASN A 190 3.92 -6.05 19.51
N ILE A 191 5.15 -6.54 19.70
CA ILE A 191 6.00 -6.08 20.80
C ILE A 191 6.38 -4.60 20.70
N CYS A 192 6.19 -3.98 19.54
CA CYS A 192 6.47 -2.57 19.26
C CYS A 192 5.18 -1.71 19.21
N GLU A 193 4.02 -2.23 19.63
CA GLU A 193 2.70 -1.58 19.47
C GLU A 193 2.69 -0.14 20.00
N ASP A 194 3.16 0.04 21.23
CA ASP A 194 3.11 1.31 21.95
C ASP A 194 4.37 2.18 21.79
N LEU A 195 5.29 1.78 20.91
CA LEU A 195 6.50 2.56 20.70
C LEU A 195 6.23 3.73 19.75
N GLY A 196 6.53 4.94 20.19
CA GLY A 196 6.37 6.15 19.37
C GLY A 196 7.31 6.22 18.17
N GLN A 197 8.43 5.49 18.23
CA GLN A 197 9.41 5.33 17.14
C GLN A 197 9.83 3.88 17.02
N GLY A 198 10.09 3.42 15.80
CA GLY A 198 10.45 2.03 15.55
C GLY A 198 11.89 1.63 15.90
N THR A 199 12.76 2.59 16.28
CA THR A 199 14.14 2.27 16.66
C THR A 199 14.17 1.54 17.99
N LEU A 200 14.85 0.40 18.03
CA LEU A 200 14.92 -0.53 19.17
C LEU A 200 16.35 -0.80 19.57
N SER A 201 16.54 -1.22 20.84
CA SER A 201 17.73 -1.94 21.24
C SER A 201 17.51 -3.46 21.19
N ARG A 202 18.58 -4.23 21.02
CA ARG A 202 18.50 -5.71 21.07
C ARG A 202 18.08 -6.20 22.44
N GLU A 203 18.51 -5.52 23.51
CA GLU A 203 18.13 -5.82 24.89
C GLU A 203 16.62 -5.69 25.12
N TYR A 204 15.97 -4.75 24.42
CA TYR A 204 14.51 -4.64 24.45
C TYR A 204 13.86 -5.91 23.88
N VAL A 205 14.33 -6.38 22.73
CA VAL A 205 13.80 -7.59 22.09
C VAL A 205 14.06 -8.84 22.92
N LEU A 206 15.27 -8.95 23.51
CA LEU A 206 15.63 -10.07 24.38
C LEU A 206 14.74 -10.11 25.63
N ARG A 207 14.43 -8.97 26.24
CA ARG A 207 13.49 -8.90 27.38
C ARG A 207 12.04 -9.20 27.00
N SER A 208 11.63 -8.81 25.80
CA SER A 208 10.29 -9.06 25.30
C SER A 208 10.07 -10.51 24.90
N ASP A 209 11.17 -11.25 24.63
CA ASP A 209 11.22 -12.67 24.25
C ASP A 209 10.10 -13.09 23.27
N PRO A 210 10.03 -12.49 22.06
CA PRO A 210 8.93 -12.72 21.15
C PRO A 210 8.85 -14.17 20.70
N ASP A 211 7.60 -14.65 20.48
CA ASP A 211 7.33 -15.97 19.92
C ASP A 211 7.81 -16.11 18.47
N TYR A 212 7.76 -15.01 17.70
CA TYR A 212 8.08 -14.97 16.28
C TYR A 212 8.83 -13.69 15.92
N ILE A 213 9.76 -13.81 14.97
CA ILE A 213 10.44 -12.68 14.34
C ILE A 213 10.24 -12.77 12.83
N PHE A 214 9.59 -11.75 12.26
CA PHE A 214 9.49 -11.56 10.82
C PHE A 214 10.50 -10.50 10.37
N ILE A 215 11.36 -10.83 9.41
CA ILE A 215 12.42 -9.97 8.90
C ILE A 215 12.05 -9.52 7.49
N ILE A 216 11.96 -8.19 7.28
CA ILE A 216 11.65 -7.58 5.99
C ILE A 216 12.92 -6.93 5.46
N GLY A 217 13.51 -7.51 4.41
CA GLY A 217 14.69 -6.95 3.75
C GLY A 217 14.32 -6.00 2.63
N MET A 218 14.81 -4.78 2.69
CA MET A 218 14.64 -3.72 1.68
C MET A 218 15.73 -3.80 0.60
N GLY A 219 15.82 -4.92 -0.13
CA GLY A 219 16.82 -5.11 -1.19
C GLY A 219 18.20 -5.53 -0.72
N GLU A 220 18.40 -5.73 0.58
CA GLU A 220 19.63 -6.22 1.19
C GLU A 220 19.56 -7.73 1.43
N ASP A 221 20.73 -8.36 1.55
CA ASP A 221 20.81 -9.75 2.01
C ASP A 221 20.31 -9.83 3.46
N ARG A 222 19.25 -10.58 3.69
CA ARG A 222 18.62 -10.79 5.01
C ARG A 222 19.36 -11.79 5.87
N GLN A 223 20.25 -12.58 5.28
CA GLN A 223 21.02 -13.61 5.98
C GLN A 223 21.84 -13.07 7.14
N PRO A 224 22.50 -11.88 7.07
CA PRO A 224 23.17 -11.31 8.23
C PRO A 224 22.23 -11.02 9.40
N MET A 225 21.00 -10.55 9.14
CA MET A 225 20.00 -10.28 10.17
C MET A 225 19.56 -11.57 10.85
N ILE A 226 19.27 -12.61 10.08
CA ILE A 226 18.87 -13.93 10.58
C ILE A 226 19.99 -14.53 11.43
N LYS A 227 21.23 -14.59 10.93
CA LYS A 227 22.40 -15.10 11.65
C LYS A 227 22.64 -14.35 12.97
N ARG A 228 22.39 -13.05 12.99
CA ARG A 228 22.52 -12.24 14.21
C ARG A 228 21.49 -12.64 15.27
N TRP A 229 20.23 -12.89 14.90
CA TRP A 229 19.27 -13.43 15.85
C TRP A 229 19.60 -14.85 16.28
N GLN A 230 20.04 -15.70 15.38
CA GLN A 230 20.46 -17.07 15.70
C GLN A 230 21.60 -17.14 16.73
N SER A 231 22.40 -16.08 16.89
CA SER A 231 23.43 -16.03 17.95
C SER A 231 22.87 -15.89 19.36
N PHE A 232 21.57 -15.57 19.52
CA PHE A 232 20.86 -15.49 20.80
C PHE A 232 20.07 -16.78 21.05
N SER A 233 20.77 -17.87 21.37
CA SER A 233 20.20 -19.23 21.48
C SER A 233 19.03 -19.35 22.48
N ASP A 234 18.99 -18.48 23.50
CA ASP A 234 17.95 -18.51 24.54
C ASP A 234 16.66 -17.82 24.12
N LEU A 235 16.69 -17.02 23.05
CA LEU A 235 15.50 -16.32 22.52
C LEU A 235 14.47 -17.34 22.03
N LYS A 236 13.21 -17.21 22.44
CA LYS A 236 12.15 -18.15 22.14
C LYS A 236 11.95 -18.38 20.64
N ALA A 237 11.93 -17.27 19.84
CA ALA A 237 11.82 -17.36 18.39
C ALA A 237 12.98 -18.14 17.76
N VAL A 238 14.20 -18.12 18.33
CA VAL A 238 15.36 -18.87 17.84
C VAL A 238 15.25 -20.33 18.22
N ARG A 239 14.96 -20.63 19.50
CA ARG A 239 14.82 -22.02 19.97
C ARG A 239 13.76 -22.82 19.23
N LEU A 240 12.69 -22.14 18.78
CA LEU A 240 11.54 -22.75 18.11
C LEU A 240 11.62 -22.67 16.58
N ASP A 241 12.71 -22.12 16.02
CA ASP A 241 12.90 -21.88 14.57
C ASP A 241 11.81 -21.00 13.95
N HIS A 242 11.38 -19.96 14.69
CA HIS A 242 10.34 -19.02 14.29
C HIS A 242 10.92 -17.71 13.75
N LEU A 243 11.98 -17.79 12.95
CA LEU A 243 12.57 -16.69 12.21
C LEU A 243 12.10 -16.78 10.74
N TYR A 244 11.32 -15.83 10.29
CA TYR A 244 10.74 -15.84 8.94
C TYR A 244 11.08 -14.61 8.14
N GLU A 245 11.26 -14.79 6.85
CA GLU A 245 11.47 -13.70 5.90
C GLU A 245 10.16 -13.32 5.21
N LEU A 246 9.94 -11.99 5.11
CA LEU A 246 8.90 -11.41 4.28
C LEU A 246 9.53 -10.56 3.18
N GLU A 247 9.03 -10.70 1.97
CA GLU A 247 9.51 -9.92 0.84
C GLU A 247 9.04 -8.46 0.95
N ALA A 248 9.99 -7.51 0.89
CA ALA A 248 9.65 -6.08 0.98
C ALA A 248 8.63 -5.67 -0.09
N ASN A 249 8.76 -6.17 -1.32
CA ASN A 249 7.82 -5.87 -2.39
C ASN A 249 6.39 -6.37 -2.11
N GLU A 250 6.22 -7.37 -1.24
CA GLU A 250 4.90 -7.88 -0.86
C GLU A 250 4.29 -7.04 0.27
N VAL A 251 5.10 -6.64 1.26
CA VAL A 251 4.61 -5.94 2.46
C VAL A 251 4.73 -4.43 2.39
N SER A 252 5.72 -3.85 1.66
CA SER A 252 5.97 -2.39 1.66
C SER A 252 5.19 -1.62 0.59
N GLN A 253 4.39 -2.29 -0.23
CA GLN A 253 3.59 -1.68 -1.30
C GLN A 253 2.11 -2.04 -1.10
N PRO A 254 1.44 -1.45 -0.08
CA PRO A 254 0.10 -1.87 0.31
C PRO A 254 -0.94 -1.58 -0.77
N THR A 255 -1.66 -2.61 -1.14
CA THR A 255 -2.94 -2.61 -1.85
C THR A 255 -3.84 -3.61 -1.11
N PRO A 256 -5.18 -3.61 -1.30
CA PRO A 256 -6.02 -4.64 -0.69
C PRO A 256 -5.52 -6.06 -0.94
N ILE A 257 -5.05 -6.32 -2.15
CA ILE A 257 -4.60 -7.65 -2.60
C ILE A 257 -3.25 -8.02 -1.95
N THR A 258 -2.24 -7.14 -2.01
CA THR A 258 -0.93 -7.44 -1.42
C THR A 258 -1.01 -7.56 0.09
N TYR A 259 -1.87 -6.77 0.73
CA TYR A 259 -2.12 -6.87 2.15
C TYR A 259 -2.58 -8.28 2.55
N VAL A 260 -3.61 -8.82 1.91
CA VAL A 260 -4.12 -10.16 2.27
C VAL A 260 -3.19 -11.29 1.85
N LEU A 261 -2.37 -11.12 0.82
CA LEU A 261 -1.32 -12.08 0.47
C LEU A 261 -0.23 -12.14 1.56
N ALA A 262 0.22 -10.98 2.04
CA ALA A 262 1.17 -10.92 3.15
C ALA A 262 0.55 -11.50 4.44
N LEU A 263 -0.71 -11.17 4.73
CA LEU A 263 -1.42 -11.68 5.90
C LEU A 263 -1.55 -13.21 5.88
N ARG A 264 -1.85 -13.81 4.71
CA ARG A 264 -1.87 -15.28 4.53
C ARG A 264 -0.50 -15.92 4.78
N LYS A 265 0.56 -15.30 4.26
CA LYS A 265 1.94 -15.79 4.46
C LYS A 265 2.30 -15.74 5.94
N MET A 266 1.98 -14.65 6.64
CA MET A 266 2.17 -14.56 8.09
C MET A 266 1.38 -15.63 8.83
N ALA A 267 0.10 -15.80 8.53
CA ALA A 267 -0.77 -16.78 9.19
C ALA A 267 -0.23 -18.23 9.02
N ARG A 268 0.24 -18.59 7.82
CA ARG A 268 0.89 -19.90 7.58
C ARG A 268 2.15 -20.09 8.43
N ASN A 269 3.01 -19.06 8.51
CA ASN A 269 4.21 -19.10 9.32
C ASN A 269 3.89 -19.18 10.83
N LEU A 270 2.75 -18.65 11.25
CA LEU A 270 2.22 -18.78 12.60
C LEU A 270 1.59 -20.17 12.89
N GLY A 271 1.55 -21.06 11.88
CA GLY A 271 1.06 -22.43 12.02
C GLY A 271 -0.38 -22.66 11.59
N LEU A 272 -1.02 -21.67 10.93
CA LEU A 272 -2.39 -21.83 10.41
C LEU A 272 -2.41 -22.96 9.35
N LYS A 273 -3.17 -23.99 9.63
CA LYS A 273 -3.42 -25.12 8.71
C LYS A 273 -4.57 -24.76 7.77
N GLU A 274 -4.48 -25.21 6.51
CA GLU A 274 -5.52 -25.02 5.49
C GLU A 274 -6.83 -25.75 5.83
#